data_f62c88c3a400c1b69a794c427b0c6573
#
_entry.id   f62c88c3a400c1b69a794c427b0c6573
#
_cell.length_a   1.000
_cell.length_b   1.000
_cell.length_c   1.000
_cell.angle_alpha   90.00
_cell.angle_beta   90.00
_cell.angle_gamma   90.00
#
_symmetry.space_group_name_H-M   'P 1'
#
loop_
_entity.id
_entity.type
_entity.pdbx_description
1 polymer ?
#
loop_
_entity_poly.entity_id
_entity_poly.type
_entity_poly.pdbx_seq_one_letter_code
_entity_poly.pdbx_strand_id
1 'polypeptide(L)'
;MNNLNLKEIVENLIDTFIHAGKISLDLRKQGLIKKIKADNTPVSNGDLEVNKIVTQKIKELTPELPIISEETSDNKSINNLENFWLIDPIDGTYDYINNLEEFTINAGLIINKNPVAGLIYAPSKKRMFYSYGPNNAYEFTNGETKNLNCSENFDKN
;
A
#
# COMPACT_ATOMS: atom_id res chain seq x y z
N MET A 1 20.02 14.64 5.14
CA MET A 1 18.60 14.29 4.90
C MET A 1 17.76 15.02 5.93
N ASN A 2 16.82 15.86 5.48
CA ASN A 2 15.85 16.46 6.39
C ASN A 2 15.15 15.33 7.15
N ASN A 3 14.94 15.52 8.44
CA ASN A 3 14.26 14.53 9.28
C ASN A 3 12.84 14.29 8.72
N LEU A 4 12.63 13.18 8.02
CA LEU A 4 11.31 12.81 7.50
C LEU A 4 10.34 12.65 8.69
N ASN A 5 9.27 13.41 8.70
CA ASN A 5 8.21 13.23 9.68
C ASN A 5 7.33 12.05 9.27
N LEU A 6 7.75 10.84 9.65
CA LEU A 6 7.08 9.59 9.27
C LEU A 6 5.59 9.58 9.66
N LYS A 7 5.27 10.14 10.83
CA LYS A 7 3.88 10.24 11.29
C LYS A 7 3.04 11.07 10.32
N GLU A 8 3.49 12.28 10.02
CA GLU A 8 2.79 13.20 9.12
C GLU A 8 2.62 12.60 7.72
N ILE A 9 3.66 11.97 7.19
CA ILE A 9 3.62 11.31 5.87
C ILE A 9 2.55 10.22 5.86
N VAL A 10 2.58 9.30 6.84
CA VAL A 10 1.64 8.18 6.90
C VAL A 10 0.21 8.65 7.13
N GLU A 11 -0.03 9.57 8.05
CA GLU A 11 -1.36 10.11 8.32
C GLU A 11 -1.97 10.84 7.11
N ASN A 12 -1.15 11.54 6.31
CA ASN A 12 -1.60 12.16 5.05
C ASN A 12 -1.91 11.15 3.93
N LEU A 13 -1.48 9.89 4.05
CA LEU A 13 -1.80 8.82 3.10
C LEU A 13 -3.10 8.09 3.43
N ILE A 14 -3.61 8.15 4.65
CA ILE A 14 -4.81 7.40 5.09
C ILE A 14 -6.00 7.68 4.17
N ASP A 15 -6.36 8.94 3.98
CA ASP A 15 -7.49 9.33 3.14
C ASP A 15 -7.28 8.93 1.67
N THR A 16 -6.03 8.98 1.20
CA THR A 16 -5.68 8.56 -0.16
C THR A 16 -5.91 7.07 -0.36
N PHE A 17 -5.54 6.23 0.60
CA PHE A 17 -5.77 4.78 0.56
C PHE A 17 -7.26 4.44 0.62
N ILE A 18 -8.03 5.13 1.46
CA ILE A 18 -9.49 4.99 1.53
C ILE A 18 -10.12 5.35 0.18
N HIS A 19 -9.71 6.48 -0.41
CA HIS A 19 -10.17 6.91 -1.72
C HIS A 19 -9.81 5.90 -2.81
N ALA A 20 -8.56 5.45 -2.89
CA ALA A 20 -8.10 4.44 -3.84
C ALA A 20 -8.87 3.13 -3.71
N GLY A 21 -9.12 2.68 -2.47
CA GLY A 21 -9.94 1.50 -2.22
C GLY A 21 -11.39 1.66 -2.66
N LYS A 22 -11.99 2.83 -2.47
CA LYS A 22 -13.33 3.11 -3.01
C LYS A 22 -13.35 3.02 -4.53
N ILE A 23 -12.38 3.65 -5.20
CA ILE A 23 -12.25 3.61 -6.67
C ILE A 23 -12.07 2.17 -7.15
N SER A 24 -11.23 1.37 -6.50
CA SER A 24 -11.04 -0.04 -6.85
C SER A 24 -12.36 -0.83 -6.81
N LEU A 25 -13.15 -0.66 -5.74
CA LEU A 25 -14.44 -1.33 -5.58
C LEU A 25 -15.49 -0.84 -6.61
N ASP A 26 -15.50 0.45 -6.93
CA ASP A 26 -16.41 1.02 -7.90
C ASP A 26 -16.08 0.55 -9.32
N LEU A 27 -14.81 0.52 -9.72
CA LEU A 27 -14.37 -0.05 -11.00
C LEU A 27 -14.72 -1.54 -11.11
N ARG A 28 -14.54 -2.31 -10.04
CA ARG A 28 -14.92 -3.72 -10.00
C ARG A 28 -16.41 -3.93 -10.24
N LYS A 29 -17.28 -3.10 -9.65
CA LYS A 29 -18.74 -3.14 -9.88
C LYS A 29 -19.13 -2.77 -11.30
N GLN A 30 -18.42 -1.85 -11.95
CA GLN A 30 -18.65 -1.43 -13.32
C GLN A 30 -18.19 -2.46 -14.36
N GLY A 31 -17.36 -3.42 -13.94
CA GLY A 31 -16.73 -4.40 -14.82
C GLY A 31 -15.30 -4.02 -15.17
N LEU A 32 -14.36 -4.89 -14.81
CA LEU A 32 -12.93 -4.66 -14.99
C LEU A 32 -12.48 -4.92 -16.43
N ILE A 33 -11.60 -4.05 -16.95
CA ILE A 33 -10.82 -4.31 -18.16
C ILE A 33 -9.56 -5.05 -17.70
N LYS A 34 -9.42 -6.31 -18.13
CA LYS A 34 -8.35 -7.21 -17.72
C LYS A 34 -7.33 -7.38 -18.84
N LYS A 35 -6.04 -7.47 -18.47
CA LYS A 35 -4.94 -7.81 -19.37
C LYS A 35 -4.02 -8.83 -18.68
N ILE A 36 -3.26 -9.55 -19.46
CA ILE A 36 -2.20 -10.43 -18.97
C ILE A 36 -0.86 -9.77 -19.27
N LYS A 37 -0.02 -9.62 -18.24
CA LYS A 37 1.34 -9.09 -18.36
C LYS A 37 2.27 -10.11 -19.07
N ALA A 38 3.47 -9.69 -19.47
CA ALA A 38 4.44 -10.55 -20.14
C ALA A 38 4.92 -11.73 -19.27
N ASP A 39 4.84 -11.61 -17.97
CA ASP A 39 5.15 -12.66 -16.98
C ASP A 39 3.97 -13.61 -16.66
N ASN A 40 2.87 -13.50 -17.42
CA ASN A 40 1.62 -14.22 -17.25
C ASN A 40 0.79 -13.87 -16.00
N THR A 41 1.11 -12.80 -15.32
CA THR A 41 0.29 -12.29 -14.21
C THR A 41 -0.87 -11.42 -14.73
N PRO A 42 -2.06 -11.46 -14.11
CA PRO A 42 -3.16 -10.58 -14.49
C PRO A 42 -2.95 -9.15 -13.99
N VAL A 43 -3.45 -8.18 -14.75
CA VAL A 43 -3.59 -6.78 -14.35
C VAL A 43 -4.93 -6.25 -14.83
N SER A 44 -5.54 -5.36 -14.08
CA SER A 44 -6.78 -4.69 -14.46
C SER A 44 -6.64 -3.17 -14.48
N ASN A 45 -7.65 -2.49 -15.01
CA ASN A 45 -7.74 -1.04 -14.89
C ASN A 45 -7.86 -0.57 -13.44
N GLY A 46 -8.29 -1.45 -12.51
CA GLY A 46 -8.28 -1.17 -11.08
C GLY A 46 -6.87 -1.02 -10.53
N ASP A 47 -5.97 -1.96 -10.86
CA ASP A 47 -4.55 -1.90 -10.45
C ASP A 47 -3.89 -0.61 -10.94
N LEU A 48 -4.11 -0.25 -12.20
CA LEU A 48 -3.52 0.94 -12.81
C LEU A 48 -4.04 2.25 -12.19
N GLU A 49 -5.34 2.35 -11.91
CA GLU A 49 -5.91 3.57 -11.32
C GLU A 49 -5.52 3.71 -9.86
N VAL A 50 -5.53 2.63 -9.07
CA VAL A 50 -5.03 2.64 -7.69
C VAL A 50 -3.56 3.03 -7.66
N ASN A 51 -2.74 2.45 -8.54
CA ASN A 51 -1.33 2.81 -8.67
C ASN A 51 -1.15 4.30 -8.89
N LYS A 52 -1.88 4.88 -9.83
CA LYS A 52 -1.81 6.31 -10.16
C LYS A 52 -2.17 7.19 -8.95
N ILE A 53 -3.27 6.90 -8.25
CA ILE A 53 -3.73 7.66 -7.09
C ILE A 53 -2.68 7.64 -5.97
N VAL A 54 -2.19 6.45 -5.62
CA VAL A 54 -1.25 6.27 -4.50
C VAL A 54 0.12 6.87 -4.82
N THR A 55 0.67 6.57 -6.01
CA THR A 55 1.99 7.09 -6.41
C THR A 55 2.01 8.60 -6.55
N GLN A 56 0.94 9.20 -7.06
CA GLN A 56 0.83 10.66 -7.16
C GLN A 56 0.92 11.31 -5.78
N LYS A 57 0.15 10.82 -4.80
CA LYS A 57 0.17 11.37 -3.44
C LYS A 57 1.51 11.19 -2.74
N ILE A 58 2.12 10.02 -2.87
CA ILE A 58 3.46 9.75 -2.31
C ILE A 58 4.49 10.71 -2.93
N LYS A 59 4.44 10.95 -4.24
CA LYS A 59 5.33 11.88 -4.93
C LYS A 59 5.14 13.34 -4.47
N GLU A 60 3.92 13.74 -4.12
CA GLU A 60 3.65 15.06 -3.53
C GLU A 60 4.26 15.20 -2.13
N LEU A 61 4.19 14.15 -1.30
CA LEU A 61 4.67 14.17 0.08
C LEU A 61 6.20 13.99 0.19
N THR A 62 6.79 13.21 -0.71
CA THR A 62 8.21 12.83 -0.70
C THR A 62 8.80 12.86 -2.11
N PRO A 63 8.87 14.04 -2.78
CA PRO A 63 9.26 14.14 -4.19
C PRO A 63 10.69 13.65 -4.48
N GLU A 64 11.55 13.63 -3.46
CA GLU A 64 12.95 13.18 -3.56
C GLU A 64 13.12 11.66 -3.47
N LEU A 65 12.08 10.92 -3.02
CA LEU A 65 12.18 9.47 -2.87
C LEU A 65 11.69 8.75 -4.13
N PRO A 66 12.49 7.84 -4.69
CA PRO A 66 12.04 6.96 -5.77
C PRO A 66 10.85 6.12 -5.35
N ILE A 67 9.96 5.86 -6.30
CA ILE A 67 8.82 4.96 -6.11
C ILE A 67 9.03 3.73 -6.97
N ILE A 68 8.97 2.57 -6.35
CA ILE A 68 8.96 1.26 -7.00
C ILE A 68 7.56 0.70 -6.83
N SER A 69 6.88 0.49 -7.95
CA SER A 69 5.55 -0.11 -7.95
C SER A 69 5.53 -1.33 -8.86
N GLU A 70 4.76 -2.33 -8.49
CA GLU A 70 4.55 -3.53 -9.30
C GLU A 70 4.08 -3.19 -10.72
N GLU A 71 3.27 -2.13 -10.88
CA GLU A 71 2.67 -1.77 -12.17
C GLU A 71 3.54 -0.86 -13.06
N THR A 72 4.59 -0.25 -12.52
CA THR A 72 5.35 0.78 -13.25
C THR A 72 6.87 0.61 -13.22
N SER A 73 7.39 -0.37 -12.48
CA SER A 73 8.84 -0.54 -12.32
C SER A 73 9.37 -1.77 -13.04
N ASP A 74 10.37 -1.58 -13.86
CA ASP A 74 11.23 -2.69 -14.30
C ASP A 74 12.05 -3.16 -13.08
N ASN A 75 11.94 -4.44 -12.73
CA ASN A 75 12.60 -5.07 -11.57
C ASN A 75 14.14 -4.92 -11.52
N LYS A 76 14.75 -4.34 -12.53
CA LYS A 76 16.20 -4.16 -12.65
C LYS A 76 16.77 -3.00 -11.82
N SER A 77 15.92 -2.08 -11.34
CA SER A 77 16.37 -0.84 -10.68
C SER A 77 16.51 -0.93 -9.17
N ILE A 78 16.05 -2.00 -8.54
CA ILE A 78 15.88 -2.08 -7.06
C ILE A 78 17.22 -2.30 -6.33
N ASN A 79 18.16 -3.00 -6.93
CA ASN A 79 19.34 -3.53 -6.21
C ASN A 79 20.29 -2.46 -5.63
N ASN A 80 20.19 -1.20 -6.05
CA ASN A 80 21.08 -0.11 -5.62
C ASN A 80 20.39 0.99 -4.81
N LEU A 81 19.07 0.87 -4.56
CA LEU A 81 18.34 1.88 -3.80
C LEU A 81 18.42 1.59 -2.29
N GLU A 82 18.72 2.61 -1.51
CA GLU A 82 18.72 2.54 -0.04
C GLU A 82 17.46 3.16 0.57
N ASN A 83 16.90 4.15 -0.15
CA ASN A 83 15.73 4.92 0.29
C ASN A 83 14.72 4.97 -0.85
N PHE A 84 13.54 4.42 -0.65
CA PHE A 84 12.49 4.35 -1.67
C PHE A 84 11.15 3.94 -1.07
N TRP A 85 10.07 4.17 -1.83
CA TRP A 85 8.77 3.57 -1.60
C TRP A 85 8.62 2.29 -2.41
N LEU A 86 8.07 1.26 -1.79
CA LEU A 86 7.62 0.03 -2.44
C LEU A 86 6.10 -0.01 -2.39
N ILE A 87 5.45 -0.18 -3.54
CA ILE A 87 4.00 -0.14 -3.67
C ILE A 87 3.50 -1.38 -4.40
N ASP A 88 2.50 -2.02 -3.82
CA ASP A 88 1.65 -2.99 -4.49
C ASP A 88 0.23 -2.42 -4.52
N PRO A 89 -0.24 -1.96 -5.70
CA PRO A 89 -1.53 -1.29 -5.81
C PRO A 89 -2.72 -2.17 -5.49
N ILE A 90 -2.67 -3.44 -5.90
CA ILE A 90 -3.69 -4.45 -5.56
C ILE A 90 -2.98 -5.80 -5.36
N ASP A 91 -2.55 -6.05 -4.14
CA ASP A 91 -2.09 -7.37 -3.72
C ASP A 91 -3.29 -8.32 -3.62
N GLY A 92 -3.22 -9.43 -4.33
CA GLY A 92 -4.35 -10.32 -4.54
C GLY A 92 -5.16 -9.95 -5.80
N THR A 93 -4.50 -9.54 -6.89
CA THR A 93 -5.15 -9.21 -8.18
C THR A 93 -6.08 -10.32 -8.66
N TYR A 94 -5.72 -11.59 -8.48
CA TYR A 94 -6.58 -12.73 -8.83
C TYR A 94 -7.91 -12.68 -8.06
N ASP A 95 -7.87 -12.48 -6.76
CA ASP A 95 -9.06 -12.41 -5.91
C ASP A 95 -9.91 -11.17 -6.26
N TYR A 96 -9.23 -10.04 -6.48
CA TYR A 96 -9.87 -8.81 -6.89
C TYR A 96 -10.66 -8.96 -8.20
N ILE A 97 -10.07 -9.54 -9.25
CA ILE A 97 -10.73 -9.71 -10.54
C ILE A 97 -11.83 -10.79 -10.55
N ASN A 98 -11.83 -11.70 -9.57
CA ASN A 98 -12.85 -12.74 -9.40
C ASN A 98 -13.93 -12.38 -8.37
N ASN A 99 -14.01 -11.10 -7.96
CA ASN A 99 -14.98 -10.58 -7.00
C ASN A 99 -14.87 -11.18 -5.59
N LEU A 100 -13.68 -11.70 -5.22
CA LEU A 100 -13.36 -12.08 -3.86
C LEU A 100 -12.97 -10.85 -3.02
N GLU A 101 -12.98 -10.99 -1.70
CA GLU A 101 -12.76 -9.85 -0.81
C GLU A 101 -11.32 -9.74 -0.30
N GLU A 102 -10.51 -10.75 -0.59
CA GLU A 102 -9.16 -10.95 -0.07
C GLU A 102 -8.12 -10.26 -0.95
N PHE A 103 -8.17 -8.92 -0.99
CA PHE A 103 -7.15 -8.10 -1.64
C PHE A 103 -6.84 -6.87 -0.80
N THR A 104 -5.63 -6.34 -0.95
CA THR A 104 -5.16 -5.17 -0.22
C THR A 104 -4.44 -4.16 -1.12
N ILE A 105 -4.34 -2.93 -0.64
CA ILE A 105 -3.51 -1.85 -1.22
C ILE A 105 -2.36 -1.64 -0.24
N ASN A 106 -1.12 -1.76 -0.71
CA ASN A 106 0.05 -1.78 0.14
C ASN A 106 1.06 -0.72 -0.25
N ALA A 107 1.65 -0.05 0.74
CA ALA A 107 2.84 0.77 0.57
C ALA A 107 3.79 0.63 1.76
N GLY A 108 5.08 0.54 1.47
CA GLY A 108 6.15 0.50 2.46
C GLY A 108 7.22 1.55 2.16
N LEU A 109 7.64 2.29 3.18
CA LEU A 109 8.77 3.21 3.09
C LEU A 109 10.03 2.54 3.63
N ILE A 110 11.04 2.48 2.78
CA ILE A 110 12.35 1.93 3.08
C ILE A 110 13.35 3.09 3.20
N ILE A 111 14.08 3.15 4.31
CA ILE A 111 15.18 4.10 4.54
C ILE A 111 16.40 3.33 5.02
N ASN A 112 17.55 3.56 4.38
CA ASN A 112 18.79 2.83 4.63
C ASN A 112 18.59 1.31 4.61
N LYS A 113 17.82 0.83 3.62
CA LYS A 113 17.44 -0.58 3.42
C LYS A 113 16.61 -1.20 4.54
N ASN A 114 16.06 -0.37 5.46
CA ASN A 114 15.19 -0.83 6.53
C ASN A 114 13.76 -0.31 6.32
N PRO A 115 12.72 -1.12 6.55
CA PRO A 115 11.34 -0.64 6.55
C PRO A 115 11.12 0.26 7.77
N VAL A 116 10.66 1.50 7.53
CA VAL A 116 10.46 2.49 8.60
C VAL A 116 9.01 2.92 8.75
N ALA A 117 8.20 2.74 7.72
CA ALA A 117 6.76 3.00 7.76
C ALA A 117 6.04 2.12 6.74
N GLY A 118 4.75 1.89 6.95
CA GLY A 118 3.94 1.11 6.02
C GLY A 118 2.46 1.30 6.23
N LEU A 119 1.68 1.06 5.17
CA LEU A 119 0.23 1.03 5.15
C LEU A 119 -0.23 -0.21 4.39
N ILE A 120 -1.24 -0.89 4.95
CA ILE A 120 -1.95 -2.00 4.32
C ILE A 120 -3.44 -1.70 4.48
N TYR A 121 -4.16 -1.55 3.38
CA TYR A 121 -5.59 -1.30 3.41
C TYR A 121 -6.35 -2.41 2.70
N ALA A 122 -7.30 -3.02 3.39
CA ALA A 122 -8.25 -4.00 2.87
C ALA A 122 -9.60 -3.32 2.55
N PRO A 123 -9.85 -2.90 1.29
CA PRO A 123 -11.02 -2.09 0.94
C PRO A 123 -12.35 -2.77 1.23
N SER A 124 -12.46 -4.06 0.91
CA SER A 124 -13.69 -4.85 1.15
C SER A 124 -14.03 -4.99 2.63
N LYS A 125 -13.03 -4.99 3.49
CA LYS A 125 -13.18 -5.09 4.96
C LYS A 125 -13.22 -3.72 5.63
N LYS A 126 -12.91 -2.62 4.92
CA LYS A 126 -12.76 -1.25 5.44
C LYS A 126 -11.81 -1.17 6.63
N ARG A 127 -10.71 -1.96 6.58
CA ARG A 127 -9.69 -2.03 7.62
C ARG A 127 -8.36 -1.62 7.06
N MET A 128 -7.68 -0.72 7.76
CA MET A 128 -6.34 -0.28 7.43
C MET A 128 -5.41 -0.54 8.61
N PHE A 129 -4.24 -1.07 8.32
CA PHE A 129 -3.15 -1.21 9.27
C PHE A 129 -2.01 -0.33 8.80
N TYR A 130 -1.44 0.45 9.73
CA TYR A 130 -0.32 1.31 9.39
C TYR A 130 0.65 1.47 10.55
N SER A 131 1.89 1.80 10.21
CA SER A 131 2.95 2.04 11.20
C SER A 131 3.89 3.15 10.73
N TYR A 132 4.50 3.84 11.70
CA TYR A 132 5.53 4.85 11.47
C TYR A 132 6.60 4.79 12.57
N GLY A 133 7.55 3.86 12.39
CA GLY A 133 8.63 3.61 13.34
C GLY A 133 8.26 2.60 14.45
N PRO A 134 9.21 2.30 15.33
CA PRO A 134 9.03 1.33 16.39
C PRO A 134 7.94 1.76 17.37
N ASN A 135 7.13 0.81 17.83
CA ASN A 135 6.04 1.00 18.80
C ASN A 135 4.87 1.89 18.34
N ASN A 136 4.82 2.24 17.05
CA ASN A 136 3.75 3.05 16.46
C ASN A 136 3.03 2.23 15.38
N ALA A 137 2.22 1.28 15.79
CA ALA A 137 1.37 0.47 14.92
C ALA A 137 -0.11 0.65 15.27
N TYR A 138 -0.94 0.80 14.26
CA TYR A 138 -2.33 1.17 14.40
C TYR A 138 -3.22 0.39 13.45
N GLU A 139 -4.46 0.16 13.88
CA GLU A 139 -5.58 -0.22 13.03
C GLU A 139 -6.55 0.95 12.93
N PHE A 140 -6.96 1.29 11.71
CA PHE A 140 -8.05 2.22 11.43
C PHE A 140 -9.22 1.46 10.82
N THR A 141 -10.38 1.57 11.45
CA THR A 141 -11.63 0.96 10.99
C THR A 141 -12.82 1.80 11.44
N ASN A 142 -13.83 1.96 10.58
CA ASN A 142 -15.06 2.71 10.86
C ASN A 142 -14.85 4.14 11.42
N GLY A 143 -13.77 4.81 11.01
CA GLY A 143 -13.45 6.17 11.49
C GLY A 143 -12.70 6.22 12.83
N GLU A 144 -12.37 5.07 13.41
CA GLU A 144 -11.68 4.98 14.70
C GLU A 144 -10.27 4.40 14.51
N THR A 145 -9.31 4.93 15.25
CA THR A 145 -7.93 4.44 15.30
C THR A 145 -7.67 3.74 16.61
N LYS A 146 -7.13 2.52 16.53
CA LYS A 146 -6.71 1.72 17.68
C LYS A 146 -5.21 1.46 17.62
N ASN A 147 -4.50 1.70 18.73
CA ASN A 147 -3.11 1.30 18.86
C ASN A 147 -3.00 -0.23 18.94
N LEU A 148 -2.01 -0.78 18.24
CA LEU A 148 -1.71 -2.20 18.22
C LEU A 148 -0.41 -2.46 18.99
N ASN A 149 -0.48 -3.41 19.92
CA ASN A 149 0.68 -3.89 20.68
C ASN A 149 0.83 -5.40 20.44
N CYS A 150 2.07 -5.85 20.26
CA CYS A 150 2.35 -7.28 20.30
C CYS A 150 2.12 -7.80 21.73
N SER A 151 1.51 -8.98 21.89
CA SER A 151 1.41 -9.61 23.19
C SER A 151 2.81 -10.09 23.61
N GLU A 152 3.19 -9.83 24.86
CA GLU A 152 4.46 -10.33 25.45
C GLU A 152 4.39 -11.85 25.74
N ASN A 153 3.22 -12.46 25.66
CA ASN A 153 3.01 -13.89 25.91
C ASN A 153 3.25 -14.69 24.62
N PHE A 154 4.50 -14.99 24.33
CA PHE A 154 4.82 -16.16 23.53
C PHE A 154 4.67 -17.39 24.43
N ASP A 155 3.55 -18.09 24.34
CA ASP A 155 3.48 -19.45 24.86
C ASP A 155 4.55 -20.28 24.11
N LYS A 156 5.63 -20.56 24.82
CA LYS A 156 6.64 -21.53 24.39
C LYS A 156 6.02 -22.91 24.60
N ASN A 157 5.24 -23.36 23.61
CA ASN A 157 4.89 -24.78 23.48
C ASN A 157 5.81 -25.42 22.46
#